data_61be6d38b2f98126498f0bed772f821c
#
_entry.id   61be6d38b2f98126498f0bed772f821c
#
_cell.length_a   1.000
_cell.length_b   1.000
_cell.length_c   1.000
_cell.angle_alpha   90.00
_cell.angle_beta   90.00
_cell.angle_gamma   90.00
#
_symmetry.space_group_name_H-M   'P 1'
#
loop_
_entity.id
_entity.type
_entity.pdbx_description
1 polymer ?
#
loop_
_entity_poly.entity_id
_entity_poly.type
_entity_poly.pdbx_seq_one_letter_code
_entity_poly.pdbx_strand_id
1 'polypeptide(L)'
;LKGGNVSARAAFSELIAKYPKSDLVPEAMFYTAQAFAAERNADAADAEYASLITKYPSSPRVPTAMYKRALQMQASKKTAEAKRLFQEIIKRFPRSDEAALADERLQSIK
;
A
#
# COMPACT_ATOMS: atom_id res chain seq x y z
N LEU A 1 1.34 14.93 -13.29
CA LEU A 1 0.58 14.95 -14.55
C LEU A 1 -0.21 13.67 -14.70
N LYS A 2 -1.48 13.81 -15.09
CA LYS A 2 -2.37 12.66 -15.26
C LYS A 2 -1.81 11.63 -16.25
N GLY A 3 -1.27 12.12 -17.38
CA GLY A 3 -0.67 11.25 -18.41
C GLY A 3 0.53 10.48 -17.88
N GLY A 4 1.33 11.10 -17.01
CA GLY A 4 2.49 10.46 -16.41
C GLY A 4 2.13 9.26 -15.55
N ASN A 5 1.03 9.37 -14.77
CA ASN A 5 0.58 8.26 -13.93
C ASN A 5 0.03 7.10 -14.75
N VAL A 6 -0.72 7.39 -15.80
CA VAL A 6 -1.23 6.36 -16.70
C VAL A 6 -0.09 5.64 -17.41
N SER A 7 0.89 6.39 -17.91
CA SER A 7 2.07 5.81 -18.56
C SER A 7 2.90 4.96 -17.61
N ALA A 8 3.06 5.42 -16.37
CA ALA A 8 3.80 4.66 -15.35
C ALA A 8 3.09 3.34 -15.06
N ARG A 9 1.76 3.34 -14.88
CA ARG A 9 1.01 2.11 -14.64
C ARG A 9 1.15 1.14 -15.81
N ALA A 10 1.09 1.64 -17.03
CA ALA A 10 1.24 0.80 -18.22
C ALA A 10 2.61 0.14 -18.24
N ALA A 11 3.66 0.89 -17.92
CA ALA A 11 5.02 0.36 -17.88
C ALA A 11 5.18 -0.71 -16.81
N PHE A 12 4.61 -0.50 -15.62
CA PHE A 12 4.67 -1.48 -14.54
C PHE A 12 3.87 -2.74 -14.89
N SER A 13 2.70 -2.59 -15.51
CA SER A 13 1.90 -3.72 -15.96
C SER A 13 2.67 -4.57 -16.99
N GLU A 14 3.37 -3.91 -17.91
CA GLU A 14 4.17 -4.60 -18.91
C GLU A 14 5.30 -5.37 -18.25
N LEU A 15 5.99 -4.77 -17.27
CA LEU A 15 7.06 -5.43 -16.53
C LEU A 15 6.54 -6.69 -15.84
N ILE A 16 5.40 -6.61 -15.19
CA ILE A 16 4.80 -7.76 -14.49
C ILE A 16 4.40 -8.85 -15.48
N ALA A 17 3.85 -8.46 -16.64
CA ALA A 17 3.43 -9.43 -17.66
C ALA A 17 4.63 -10.15 -18.29
N LYS A 18 5.70 -9.43 -18.55
CA LYS A 18 6.91 -10.01 -19.18
C LYS A 18 7.80 -10.76 -18.21
N TYR A 19 7.86 -10.30 -16.96
CA TYR A 19 8.78 -10.85 -15.96
C TYR A 19 8.04 -11.16 -14.65
N PRO A 20 7.05 -12.07 -14.69
CA PRO A 20 6.20 -12.33 -13.52
C PRO A 20 6.93 -12.91 -12.31
N LYS A 21 8.13 -13.44 -12.52
CA LYS A 21 8.95 -14.01 -11.44
C LYS A 21 10.09 -13.09 -11.00
N SER A 22 10.15 -11.87 -11.54
CA SER A 22 11.18 -10.92 -11.18
C SER A 22 10.99 -10.44 -9.74
N ASP A 23 12.11 -10.21 -9.05
CA ASP A 23 12.12 -9.60 -7.71
C ASP A 23 11.57 -8.17 -7.74
N LEU A 24 11.46 -7.57 -8.93
CA LEU A 24 10.92 -6.22 -9.10
C LEU A 24 9.40 -6.18 -9.14
N VAL A 25 8.73 -7.33 -9.20
CA VAL A 25 7.26 -7.36 -9.27
C VAL A 25 6.60 -6.70 -8.06
N PRO A 26 7.00 -7.01 -6.80
CA PRO A 26 6.41 -6.32 -5.66
C PRO A 26 6.62 -4.80 -5.71
N GLU A 27 7.81 -4.36 -6.13
CA GLU A 27 8.12 -2.94 -6.29
C GLU A 27 7.19 -2.31 -7.33
N ALA A 28 7.01 -2.97 -8.48
CA ALA A 28 6.14 -2.49 -9.53
C ALA A 28 4.68 -2.40 -9.07
N MET A 29 4.23 -3.36 -8.26
CA MET A 29 2.88 -3.34 -7.69
C MET A 29 2.71 -2.14 -6.75
N PHE A 30 3.71 -1.89 -5.93
CA PHE A 30 3.69 -0.76 -5.00
C PHE A 30 3.56 0.57 -5.75
N TYR A 31 4.36 0.78 -6.78
CA TYR A 31 4.30 2.02 -7.57
C TYR A 31 3.03 2.12 -8.41
N THR A 32 2.50 0.98 -8.87
CA THR A 32 1.19 0.96 -9.54
C THR A 32 0.10 1.48 -8.59
N ALA A 33 0.12 1.01 -7.34
CA ALA A 33 -0.83 1.48 -6.34
C ALA A 33 -0.69 2.99 -6.10
N GLN A 34 0.56 3.48 -6.00
CA GLN A 34 0.80 4.90 -5.83
C GLN A 34 0.27 5.72 -7.01
N ALA A 35 0.45 5.21 -8.22
CA ALA A 35 -0.05 5.88 -9.43
C ALA A 35 -1.58 5.98 -9.42
N PHE A 36 -2.28 4.91 -9.01
CA PHE A 36 -3.73 4.93 -8.86
C PHE A 36 -4.14 5.97 -7.81
N ALA A 37 -3.43 6.02 -6.69
CA ALA A 37 -3.73 6.99 -5.63
C ALA A 37 -3.55 8.42 -6.13
N ALA A 38 -2.51 8.68 -6.92
CA ALA A 38 -2.25 9.99 -7.50
C ALA A 38 -3.35 10.39 -8.50
N GLU A 39 -3.97 9.42 -9.15
CA GLU A 39 -5.11 9.63 -10.04
C GLU A 39 -6.44 9.74 -9.27
N ARG A 40 -6.38 9.70 -7.96
CA ARG A 40 -7.54 9.71 -7.07
C ARG A 40 -8.45 8.49 -7.25
N ASN A 41 -7.86 7.38 -7.69
CA ASN A 41 -8.56 6.10 -7.79
C ASN A 41 -8.20 5.28 -6.56
N ALA A 42 -8.81 5.63 -5.44
CA ALA A 42 -8.52 5.04 -4.14
C ALA A 42 -8.82 3.55 -4.09
N ASP A 43 -9.91 3.12 -4.72
CA ASP A 43 -10.29 1.70 -4.70
C ASP A 43 -9.29 0.83 -5.44
N ALA A 44 -8.81 1.29 -6.60
CA ALA A 44 -7.81 0.56 -7.37
C ALA A 44 -6.47 0.54 -6.64
N ALA A 45 -6.10 1.66 -6.00
CA ALA A 45 -4.88 1.73 -5.20
C ALA A 45 -4.93 0.73 -4.04
N ASP A 46 -6.05 0.70 -3.32
CA ASP A 46 -6.21 -0.21 -2.19
C ASP A 46 -6.14 -1.67 -2.65
N ALA A 47 -6.78 -2.01 -3.76
CA ALA A 47 -6.74 -3.37 -4.31
C ALA A 47 -5.32 -3.80 -4.65
N GLU A 48 -4.51 -2.90 -5.23
CA GLU A 48 -3.12 -3.20 -5.53
C GLU A 48 -2.28 -3.38 -4.27
N TYR A 49 -2.45 -2.52 -3.27
CA TYR A 49 -1.74 -2.69 -1.99
C TYR A 49 -2.13 -4.01 -1.33
N ALA A 50 -3.42 -4.35 -1.33
CA ALA A 50 -3.89 -5.61 -0.75
C ALA A 50 -3.28 -6.82 -1.47
N SER A 51 -3.22 -6.77 -2.79
CA SER A 51 -2.63 -7.83 -3.60
C SER A 51 -1.14 -8.01 -3.30
N LEU A 52 -0.41 -6.91 -3.17
CA LEU A 52 1.01 -6.93 -2.81
C LEU A 52 1.20 -7.62 -1.45
N ILE A 53 0.44 -7.22 -0.46
CA ILE A 53 0.54 -7.76 0.90
C ILE A 53 0.27 -9.26 0.91
N THR A 54 -0.73 -9.69 0.16
CA THR A 54 -1.14 -11.10 0.12
C THR A 54 -0.16 -11.96 -0.67
N LYS A 55 0.28 -11.50 -1.83
CA LYS A 55 1.14 -12.29 -2.73
C LYS A 55 2.61 -12.25 -2.33
N TYR A 56 3.06 -11.15 -1.75
CA TYR A 56 4.47 -10.95 -1.42
C TYR A 56 4.64 -10.49 0.02
N PRO A 57 4.20 -11.32 1.00
CA PRO A 57 4.18 -10.90 2.41
C PRO A 57 5.57 -10.58 2.99
N SER A 58 6.62 -11.06 2.34
CA SER A 58 8.00 -10.80 2.79
C SER A 58 8.64 -9.58 2.10
N SER A 59 7.92 -8.91 1.21
CA SER A 59 8.45 -7.74 0.54
C SER A 59 8.71 -6.61 1.53
N PRO A 60 9.83 -5.89 1.40
CA PRO A 60 10.07 -4.71 2.26
C PRO A 60 9.07 -3.58 2.06
N ARG A 61 8.26 -3.65 1.00
CA ARG A 61 7.18 -2.66 0.77
C ARG A 61 5.90 -2.96 1.53
N VAL A 62 5.78 -4.14 2.15
CA VAL A 62 4.55 -4.54 2.85
C VAL A 62 4.19 -3.59 3.99
N PRO A 63 5.10 -3.19 4.88
CA PRO A 63 4.73 -2.25 5.95
C PRO A 63 4.18 -0.94 5.41
N THR A 64 4.82 -0.38 4.38
CA THR A 64 4.35 0.87 3.76
C THR A 64 2.98 0.68 3.11
N ALA A 65 2.78 -0.44 2.39
CA ALA A 65 1.49 -0.74 1.76
C ALA A 65 0.38 -0.86 2.81
N MET A 66 0.65 -1.52 3.92
CA MET A 66 -0.30 -1.64 5.02
C MET A 66 -0.65 -0.27 5.60
N TYR A 67 0.37 0.58 5.79
CA TYR A 67 0.16 1.92 6.32
C TYR A 67 -0.69 2.77 5.38
N LYS A 68 -0.42 2.72 4.08
CA LYS A 68 -1.21 3.43 3.07
C LYS A 68 -2.67 2.98 3.10
N ARG A 69 -2.91 1.67 3.23
CA ARG A 69 -4.28 1.13 3.34
C ARG A 69 -4.97 1.66 4.60
N ALA A 70 -4.25 1.65 5.73
CA ALA A 70 -4.81 2.13 6.99
C ALA A 70 -5.19 3.62 6.91
N LEU A 71 -4.33 4.45 6.28
CA LEU A 71 -4.64 5.86 6.07
C LEU A 71 -5.88 6.05 5.19
N GLN A 72 -6.01 5.22 4.16
CA GLN A 72 -7.18 5.23 3.28
C GLN A 72 -8.46 4.90 4.06
N MET A 73 -8.40 3.88 4.90
CA MET A 73 -9.53 3.50 5.74
C MET A 73 -9.92 4.63 6.68
N GLN A 74 -8.92 5.27 7.29
CA GLN A 74 -9.17 6.41 8.19
C GLN A 74 -9.81 7.57 7.43
N ALA A 75 -9.32 7.89 6.24
CA ALA A 75 -9.86 8.96 5.40
C ALA A 75 -11.31 8.67 4.98
N SER A 76 -11.64 7.40 4.79
CA SER A 76 -12.99 6.95 4.42
C SER A 76 -13.90 6.74 5.62
N LYS A 77 -13.44 7.14 6.81
CA LYS A 77 -14.18 7.04 8.08
C LYS A 77 -14.47 5.59 8.49
N LYS A 78 -13.68 4.65 7.97
CA LYS A 78 -13.72 3.25 8.38
C LYS A 78 -12.77 3.06 9.56
N THR A 79 -13.11 3.69 10.67
CA THR A 79 -12.22 3.82 11.82
C THR A 79 -11.83 2.48 12.43
N ALA A 80 -12.76 1.56 12.58
CA ALA A 80 -12.46 0.25 13.17
C ALA A 80 -11.47 -0.54 12.32
N GLU A 81 -11.65 -0.50 10.99
CA GLU A 81 -10.74 -1.18 10.07
C GLU A 81 -9.36 -0.53 10.07
N ALA A 82 -9.33 0.82 10.11
CA ALA A 82 -8.07 1.56 10.19
C ALA A 82 -7.29 1.18 11.44
N LYS A 83 -7.95 1.16 12.59
CA LYS A 83 -7.32 0.76 13.86
C LYS A 83 -6.73 -0.63 13.79
N ARG A 84 -7.47 -1.58 13.22
CA ARG A 84 -7.01 -2.96 13.08
C ARG A 84 -5.75 -3.03 12.23
N LEU A 85 -5.71 -2.29 11.11
CA LEU A 85 -4.53 -2.27 10.25
C LEU A 85 -3.34 -1.63 10.94
N PHE A 86 -3.53 -0.52 11.66
CA PHE A 86 -2.45 0.10 12.40
C PHE A 86 -1.90 -0.84 13.47
N GLN A 87 -2.77 -1.54 14.20
CA GLN A 87 -2.35 -2.52 15.20
C GLN A 87 -1.58 -3.68 14.58
N GLU A 88 -2.01 -4.13 13.40
CA GLU A 88 -1.34 -5.22 12.68
C GLU A 88 0.07 -4.83 12.25
N ILE A 89 0.26 -3.59 11.81
CA ILE A 89 1.59 -3.08 11.45
C ILE A 89 2.53 -3.17 12.65
N ILE A 90 2.08 -2.70 13.80
CA ILE A 90 2.88 -2.71 15.03
C ILE A 90 3.23 -4.14 15.44
N LYS A 91 2.27 -5.05 15.31
CA LYS A 91 2.47 -6.45 15.68
C LYS A 91 3.45 -7.17 14.76
N ARG A 92 3.30 -6.96 13.44
CA ARG A 92 4.11 -7.68 12.45
C ARG A 92 5.46 -7.02 12.17
N PHE A 93 5.53 -5.70 12.26
CA PHE A 93 6.71 -4.94 11.89
C PHE A 93 7.09 -3.92 12.96
N PRO A 94 7.33 -4.39 14.21
CA PRO A 94 7.48 -3.48 15.36
C PRO A 94 8.68 -2.53 15.26
N ARG A 95 9.66 -2.84 14.42
CA ARG A 95 10.87 -2.01 14.28
C ARG A 95 10.83 -1.11 13.05
N SER A 96 9.72 -1.10 12.32
CA SER A 96 9.59 -0.27 11.13
C SER A 96 9.20 1.16 11.48
N ASP A 97 9.52 2.08 10.57
CA ASP A 97 9.07 3.46 10.67
C ASP A 97 7.53 3.51 10.66
N GLU A 98 6.92 2.63 9.88
CA GLU A 98 5.48 2.54 9.78
C GLU A 98 4.82 2.15 11.12
N ALA A 99 5.48 1.31 11.92
CA ALA A 99 4.97 0.97 13.26
C ALA A 99 4.92 2.20 14.15
N ALA A 100 5.95 3.03 14.13
CA ALA A 100 5.97 4.28 14.90
C ALA A 100 4.86 5.23 14.44
N LEU A 101 4.70 5.38 13.14
CA LEU A 101 3.65 6.22 12.56
C LEU A 101 2.26 5.66 12.89
N ALA A 102 2.10 4.34 12.85
CA ALA A 102 0.84 3.67 13.18
C ALA A 102 0.46 3.93 14.64
N ASP A 103 1.45 3.87 15.54
CA ASP A 103 1.22 4.14 16.95
C ASP A 103 0.72 5.58 17.17
N GLU A 104 1.34 6.55 16.50
CA GLU A 104 0.88 7.94 16.57
C GLU A 104 -0.56 8.07 16.09
N ARG A 105 -0.90 7.40 15.00
CA ARG A 105 -2.27 7.44 14.46
C ARG A 105 -3.27 6.82 15.43
N LEU A 106 -2.91 5.70 16.05
CA LEU A 106 -3.79 5.06 17.03
C LEU A 106 -4.06 5.97 18.21
N GLN A 107 -3.07 6.71 18.68
CA GLN A 107 -3.24 7.64 19.80
C GLN A 107 -4.18 8.79 19.43
N SER A 108 -4.24 9.18 18.16
CA SER A 108 -5.10 10.27 17.71
C SER A 108 -6.53 9.82 17.39
N ILE A 109 -6.78 8.53 17.25
CA ILE A 109 -8.12 7.98 16.96
C ILE A 109 -8.85 7.72 18.28
N LYS A 110 -10.03 8.32 18.43
CA LYS A 110 -10.84 8.17 19.62
C LYS A 110 -11.98 7.19 19.44
#